data_716707e04cc2367b4aa7828edcedd76e
#
_entry.id   716707e04cc2367b4aa7828edcedd76e
#
_cell.length_a   1.000
_cell.length_b   1.000
_cell.length_c   1.000
_cell.angle_alpha   90.00
_cell.angle_beta   90.00
_cell.angle_gamma   90.00
#
_symmetry.space_group_name_H-M   'P 1'
#
loop_
_entity.id
_entity.type
_entity.pdbx_description
1 polymer ?
#
loop_
_entity_poly.entity_id
_entity_poly.type
_entity_poly.pdbx_seq_one_letter_code
_entity_poly.pdbx_strand_id
1 'polypeptide(L)'
;MAEGKKVILKIKRQASTKDAARWEEFALHWRPSMNIIICLRDIAENPVTSEGQQTTPVSYDSNCLEEVCGSCAMLINGKARMACSALVDQLEQPVRIEPMSKFPVVRDLSVDRQFMFESLKRVKAWIPIDGTYNLGEGPRVAPEVQEKAYPLSRCITCGNCLEVCPQVNDHNNFMGAAIFSQVRLFNMHPTGAMHAKDRIQAVMGRGGIEDCANAQNCVKACPKEIPLTESLAEINRQAWKQALLGWLVG
;
A
#
# COMPACT_ATOMS: atom_id res chain seq x y z
N MET A 1 9.74 -42.54 -10.96
CA MET A 1 8.96 -41.30 -11.17
C MET A 1 9.80 -40.17 -10.58
N ALA A 2 10.23 -39.20 -11.38
CA ALA A 2 11.04 -38.09 -10.88
C ALA A 2 10.24 -37.38 -9.78
N GLU A 3 10.82 -37.22 -8.60
CA GLU A 3 10.23 -36.36 -7.56
C GLU A 3 9.98 -34.96 -8.15
N GLY A 4 8.71 -34.61 -8.30
CA GLY A 4 8.36 -33.35 -8.93
C GLY A 4 8.94 -32.18 -8.13
N LYS A 5 9.40 -31.15 -8.82
CA LYS A 5 9.88 -29.88 -8.22
C LYS A 5 8.88 -29.42 -7.17
N LYS A 6 9.35 -29.11 -5.96
CA LYS A 6 8.52 -28.61 -4.84
C LYS A 6 8.74 -27.13 -4.64
N VAL A 7 7.70 -26.44 -4.14
CA VAL A 7 7.74 -25.07 -3.63
C VAL A 7 7.61 -25.12 -2.13
N ILE A 8 8.58 -24.57 -1.41
CA ILE A 8 8.58 -24.53 0.05
C ILE A 8 8.20 -23.10 0.49
N LEU A 9 7.12 -23.01 1.26
CA LEU A 9 6.68 -21.74 1.86
C LEU A 9 6.81 -21.81 3.36
N LYS A 10 7.36 -20.78 3.96
CA LYS A 10 7.42 -20.59 5.40
C LYS A 10 6.56 -19.38 5.76
N ILE A 11 5.41 -19.62 6.38
CA ILE A 11 4.38 -18.61 6.60
C ILE A 11 4.30 -18.27 8.08
N LYS A 12 4.31 -16.98 8.40
CA LYS A 12 4.10 -16.48 9.74
C LYS A 12 2.61 -16.49 10.05
N ARG A 13 2.24 -17.29 11.06
CA ARG A 13 0.86 -17.49 11.49
C ARG A 13 0.60 -16.77 12.80
N GLN A 14 -0.55 -16.15 12.92
CA GLN A 14 -0.99 -15.48 14.14
C GLN A 14 -2.52 -15.42 14.15
N ALA A 15 -3.17 -15.96 15.18
CA ALA A 15 -4.63 -16.05 15.22
C ALA A 15 -5.31 -14.69 15.51
N SER A 16 -4.64 -13.81 16.27
CA SER A 16 -5.09 -12.42 16.55
C SER A 16 -3.90 -11.57 17.00
N THR A 17 -4.13 -10.26 17.18
CA THR A 17 -3.11 -9.32 17.71
C THR A 17 -2.56 -9.70 19.08
N LYS A 18 -3.30 -10.50 19.86
CA LYS A 18 -2.93 -10.90 21.23
C LYS A 18 -2.16 -12.21 21.29
N ASP A 19 -2.18 -12.99 20.22
CA ASP A 19 -1.55 -14.29 20.18
C ASP A 19 -0.08 -14.19 19.74
N ALA A 20 0.75 -15.10 20.23
CA ALA A 20 2.13 -15.22 19.79
C ALA A 20 2.18 -15.69 18.33
N ALA A 21 3.01 -15.06 17.54
CA ALA A 21 3.26 -15.49 16.16
C ALA A 21 4.09 -16.78 16.15
N ARG A 22 3.77 -17.69 15.22
CA ARG A 22 4.52 -18.92 14.95
C ARG A 22 4.79 -19.06 13.46
N TRP A 23 5.71 -19.95 13.13
CA TRP A 23 6.00 -20.28 11.73
C TRP A 23 5.43 -21.66 11.40
N GLU A 24 4.78 -21.76 10.24
CA GLU A 24 4.38 -23.03 9.66
C GLU A 24 5.02 -23.16 8.28
N GLU A 25 5.48 -24.36 7.94
CA GLU A 25 6.10 -24.65 6.65
C GLU A 25 5.19 -25.56 5.83
N PHE A 26 5.08 -25.27 4.54
CA PHE A 26 4.26 -26.00 3.58
C PHE A 26 5.09 -26.38 2.37
N ALA A 27 4.94 -27.63 1.91
CA ALA A 27 5.57 -28.14 0.70
C ALA A 27 4.52 -28.45 -0.37
N LEU A 28 4.52 -27.67 -1.45
CA LEU A 28 3.55 -27.77 -2.53
C LEU A 28 4.19 -28.35 -3.80
N HIS A 29 3.41 -29.01 -4.64
CA HIS A 29 3.86 -29.39 -5.97
C HIS A 29 3.97 -28.15 -6.86
N TRP A 30 5.15 -27.95 -7.46
CA TRP A 30 5.36 -26.87 -8.40
C TRP A 30 4.54 -27.06 -9.67
N ARG A 31 3.96 -25.97 -10.16
CA ARG A 31 3.31 -25.86 -11.47
C ARG A 31 3.78 -24.60 -12.19
N PRO A 32 3.81 -24.56 -13.52
CA PRO A 32 4.13 -23.33 -14.25
C PRO A 32 3.23 -22.15 -13.84
N SER A 33 3.80 -20.95 -13.80
CA SER A 33 3.10 -19.71 -13.50
C SER A 33 2.47 -19.60 -12.09
N MET A 34 2.90 -20.44 -11.13
CA MET A 34 2.47 -20.29 -9.73
C MET A 34 2.92 -18.95 -9.16
N ASN A 35 2.00 -18.25 -8.55
CA ASN A 35 2.25 -17.09 -7.68
C ASN A 35 1.89 -17.41 -6.23
N ILE A 36 2.17 -16.50 -5.32
CA ILE A 36 1.91 -16.72 -3.89
C ILE A 36 0.42 -16.92 -3.60
N ILE A 37 -0.50 -16.27 -4.32
CA ILE A 37 -1.94 -16.47 -4.12
C ILE A 37 -2.36 -17.90 -4.50
N ILE A 38 -1.84 -18.44 -5.59
CA ILE A 38 -2.08 -19.85 -5.97
C ILE A 38 -1.59 -20.78 -4.87
N CYS A 39 -0.40 -20.55 -4.33
CA CYS A 39 0.13 -21.35 -3.22
C CYS A 39 -0.77 -21.28 -1.97
N LEU A 40 -1.25 -20.09 -1.59
CA LEU A 40 -2.14 -19.91 -0.45
C LEU A 40 -3.51 -20.60 -0.66
N ARG A 41 -4.00 -20.65 -1.89
CA ARG A 41 -5.22 -21.41 -2.25
C ARG A 41 -5.00 -22.92 -2.15
N ASP A 42 -3.87 -23.43 -2.68
CA ASP A 42 -3.53 -24.86 -2.55
C ASP A 42 -3.43 -25.28 -1.06
N ILE A 43 -2.83 -24.43 -0.22
CA ILE A 43 -2.79 -24.66 1.24
C ILE A 43 -4.20 -24.64 1.83
N ALA A 44 -5.09 -23.77 1.37
CA ALA A 44 -6.46 -23.72 1.86
C ALA A 44 -7.29 -24.97 1.49
N GLU A 45 -7.00 -25.58 0.33
CA GLU A 45 -7.63 -26.85 -0.08
C GLU A 45 -7.14 -28.04 0.75
N ASN A 46 -5.87 -28.06 1.12
CA ASN A 46 -5.27 -29.11 1.94
C ASN A 46 -4.29 -28.48 2.98
N PRO A 47 -4.80 -28.02 4.12
CA PRO A 47 -4.00 -27.31 5.13
C PRO A 47 -3.16 -28.28 5.98
N VAL A 48 -2.19 -28.92 5.37
CA VAL A 48 -1.23 -29.83 6.01
C VAL A 48 0.18 -29.27 5.88
N THR A 49 0.90 -29.16 7.00
CA THR A 49 2.28 -28.68 7.03
C THR A 49 3.24 -29.68 6.35
N SER A 50 4.46 -29.25 6.09
CA SER A 50 5.54 -30.14 5.55
C SER A 50 5.85 -31.32 6.48
N GLU A 51 5.54 -31.20 7.76
CA GLU A 51 5.69 -32.25 8.79
C GLU A 51 4.47 -33.21 8.87
N GLY A 52 3.44 -32.98 8.06
CA GLY A 52 2.23 -33.80 8.06
C GLY A 52 1.19 -33.40 9.12
N GLN A 53 1.36 -32.26 9.79
CA GLN A 53 0.41 -31.79 10.79
C GLN A 53 -0.77 -31.06 10.13
N GLN A 54 -1.99 -31.43 10.51
CA GLN A 54 -3.19 -30.72 10.09
C GLN A 54 -3.25 -29.34 10.77
N THR A 55 -3.49 -28.30 9.98
CA THR A 55 -3.63 -26.92 10.47
C THR A 55 -4.88 -26.25 9.88
N THR A 56 -5.06 -24.96 10.14
CA THR A 56 -6.15 -24.18 9.55
C THR A 56 -5.68 -23.47 8.27
N PRO A 57 -6.58 -23.18 7.31
CA PRO A 57 -6.28 -22.33 6.18
C PRO A 57 -5.64 -21.02 6.61
N VAL A 58 -4.68 -20.52 5.81
CA VAL A 58 -4.03 -19.23 6.05
C VAL A 58 -5.02 -18.11 5.73
N SER A 59 -5.20 -17.15 6.63
CA SER A 59 -6.00 -15.96 6.37
C SER A 59 -5.17 -14.91 5.61
N TYR A 60 -5.70 -14.40 4.50
CA TYR A 60 -5.09 -13.35 3.69
C TYR A 60 -6.14 -12.59 2.88
N ASP A 61 -5.80 -11.39 2.43
CA ASP A 61 -6.67 -10.58 1.57
C ASP A 61 -6.25 -10.70 0.11
N SER A 62 -7.19 -10.92 -0.79
CA SER A 62 -6.97 -10.90 -2.24
C SER A 62 -8.29 -10.58 -2.97
N ASN A 63 -8.19 -9.99 -4.18
CA ASN A 63 -9.36 -9.69 -4.99
C ASN A 63 -9.07 -9.82 -6.49
N CYS A 64 -8.40 -8.83 -7.13
CA CYS A 64 -8.27 -8.75 -8.60
C CYS A 64 -7.35 -9.81 -9.22
N LEU A 65 -6.34 -10.30 -8.51
CA LEU A 65 -5.29 -11.24 -8.92
C LEU A 65 -4.34 -10.72 -10.04
N GLU A 66 -4.41 -9.44 -10.38
CA GLU A 66 -3.68 -8.79 -11.47
C GLU A 66 -3.01 -7.47 -11.08
N GLU A 67 -2.68 -7.32 -9.78
CA GLU A 67 -1.96 -6.16 -9.23
C GLU A 67 -2.66 -4.80 -9.44
N VAL A 68 -4.00 -4.76 -9.37
CA VAL A 68 -4.79 -3.54 -9.56
C VAL A 68 -5.49 -3.06 -8.29
N CYS A 69 -5.86 -3.98 -7.36
CA CYS A 69 -6.68 -3.63 -6.20
C CYS A 69 -5.90 -3.31 -4.92
N GLY A 70 -4.63 -3.68 -4.81
CA GLY A 70 -3.81 -3.43 -3.62
C GLY A 70 -4.05 -4.35 -2.42
N SER A 71 -5.04 -5.26 -2.46
CA SER A 71 -5.44 -6.05 -1.28
C SER A 71 -4.39 -7.04 -0.82
N CYS A 72 -3.70 -7.74 -1.73
CA CYS A 72 -2.79 -8.84 -1.43
C CYS A 72 -1.34 -8.40 -1.11
N ALA A 73 -1.15 -7.17 -0.64
CA ALA A 73 0.17 -6.70 -0.22
C ALA A 73 0.62 -7.41 1.06
N MET A 74 1.83 -7.95 1.05
CA MET A 74 2.46 -8.63 2.19
C MET A 74 3.98 -8.61 2.06
N LEU A 75 4.70 -9.03 3.08
CA LEU A 75 6.14 -9.23 3.02
C LEU A 75 6.45 -10.62 2.44
N ILE A 76 7.18 -10.65 1.32
CA ILE A 76 7.65 -11.87 0.67
C ILE A 76 9.17 -11.82 0.61
N ASN A 77 9.84 -12.73 1.30
CA ASN A 77 11.29 -12.73 1.50
C ASN A 77 11.79 -11.35 2.01
N GLY A 78 11.06 -10.76 2.97
CA GLY A 78 11.37 -9.47 3.58
C GLY A 78 11.10 -8.24 2.69
N LYS A 79 10.53 -8.41 1.50
CA LYS A 79 10.19 -7.30 0.59
C LYS A 79 8.68 -7.09 0.53
N ALA A 80 8.23 -5.86 0.73
CA ALA A 80 6.83 -5.48 0.57
C ALA A 80 6.45 -5.52 -0.93
N ARG A 81 5.52 -6.41 -1.29
CA ARG A 81 5.07 -6.60 -2.68
C ARG A 81 3.70 -7.23 -2.76
N MET A 82 3.12 -7.24 -3.95
CA MET A 82 1.83 -7.87 -4.20
C MET A 82 2.01 -9.38 -4.38
N ALA A 83 1.24 -10.18 -3.65
CA ALA A 83 1.32 -11.64 -3.71
C ALA A 83 0.84 -12.21 -5.05
N CYS A 84 -0.12 -11.56 -5.70
CA CYS A 84 -0.67 -12.01 -6.99
C CYS A 84 0.32 -11.88 -8.17
N SER A 85 1.30 -10.97 -8.10
CA SER A 85 2.36 -10.79 -9.12
C SER A 85 3.67 -11.48 -8.75
N ALA A 86 3.79 -12.02 -7.52
CA ALA A 86 5.00 -12.67 -7.02
C ALA A 86 5.08 -14.14 -7.50
N LEU A 87 5.74 -14.38 -8.64
CA LEU A 87 5.95 -15.72 -9.20
C LEU A 87 6.98 -16.50 -8.38
N VAL A 88 6.64 -17.73 -8.01
CA VAL A 88 7.51 -18.59 -7.18
C VAL A 88 8.85 -18.90 -7.81
N ASP A 89 8.92 -18.96 -9.15
CA ASP A 89 10.16 -19.21 -9.90
C ASP A 89 11.17 -18.05 -9.80
N GLN A 90 10.72 -16.86 -9.39
CA GLN A 90 11.54 -15.65 -9.19
C GLN A 90 11.91 -15.42 -7.72
N LEU A 91 11.55 -16.34 -6.84
CA LEU A 91 11.74 -16.21 -5.39
C LEU A 91 12.74 -17.24 -4.88
N GLU A 92 13.60 -16.80 -3.97
CA GLU A 92 14.47 -17.69 -3.20
C GLU A 92 13.64 -18.59 -2.30
N GLN A 93 14.02 -19.88 -2.23
CA GLN A 93 13.37 -20.89 -1.42
C GLN A 93 14.16 -21.13 -0.11
N PRO A 94 13.50 -21.41 1.04
CA PRO A 94 12.05 -21.37 1.24
C PRO A 94 11.50 -19.95 1.15
N VAL A 95 10.33 -19.78 0.52
CA VAL A 95 9.70 -18.47 0.41
C VAL A 95 9.09 -18.09 1.76
N ARG A 96 9.64 -17.07 2.39
CA ARG A 96 9.12 -16.53 3.65
C ARG A 96 8.01 -15.53 3.39
N ILE A 97 6.86 -15.75 4.05
CA ILE A 97 5.67 -14.91 3.90
C ILE A 97 5.25 -14.40 5.27
N GLU A 98 5.13 -13.08 5.40
CA GLU A 98 4.77 -12.40 6.63
C GLU A 98 3.71 -11.32 6.37
N PRO A 99 2.85 -10.98 7.35
CA PRO A 99 2.00 -9.80 7.23
C PRO A 99 2.86 -8.54 7.13
N MET A 100 2.28 -7.46 6.61
CA MET A 100 2.91 -6.14 6.64
C MET A 100 3.15 -5.72 8.10
N SER A 101 4.39 -5.36 8.45
CA SER A 101 4.83 -5.17 9.83
C SER A 101 4.38 -3.84 10.46
N LYS A 102 4.05 -2.85 9.62
CA LYS A 102 3.60 -1.51 10.04
C LYS A 102 2.09 -1.41 10.27
N PHE A 103 1.39 -2.51 10.10
CA PHE A 103 -0.06 -2.57 10.24
C PHE A 103 -0.45 -3.60 11.30
N PRO A 104 -1.46 -3.32 12.14
CA PRO A 104 -1.93 -4.30 13.11
C PRO A 104 -2.42 -5.57 12.41
N VAL A 105 -1.96 -6.73 12.89
CA VAL A 105 -2.38 -8.02 12.35
C VAL A 105 -3.79 -8.33 12.80
N VAL A 106 -4.70 -8.58 11.87
CA VAL A 106 -6.04 -9.10 12.17
C VAL A 106 -5.97 -10.60 12.38
N ARG A 107 -5.41 -11.33 11.40
CA ARG A 107 -5.16 -12.76 11.46
C ARG A 107 -4.15 -13.15 10.38
N ASP A 108 -3.16 -13.93 10.70
CA ASP A 108 -2.13 -14.46 9.80
C ASP A 108 -1.52 -13.34 8.92
N LEU A 109 -1.86 -13.27 7.63
CA LEU A 109 -1.37 -12.31 6.65
C LEU A 109 -2.32 -11.12 6.43
N SER A 110 -3.53 -11.18 7.00
CA SER A 110 -4.52 -10.10 6.93
C SER A 110 -4.22 -9.04 7.98
N VAL A 111 -4.20 -7.76 7.57
CA VAL A 111 -3.84 -6.63 8.43
C VAL A 111 -4.89 -5.52 8.38
N ASP A 112 -5.01 -4.76 9.47
CA ASP A 112 -5.88 -3.59 9.54
C ASP A 112 -5.22 -2.39 8.84
N ARG A 113 -5.86 -1.87 7.81
CA ARG A 113 -5.42 -0.72 7.02
C ARG A 113 -6.22 0.55 7.30
N GLN A 114 -7.00 0.57 8.37
CA GLN A 114 -7.87 1.71 8.69
C GLN A 114 -7.11 3.03 8.76
N PHE A 115 -5.90 3.04 9.33
CA PHE A 115 -5.04 4.22 9.39
C PHE A 115 -4.85 4.93 8.03
N MET A 116 -4.70 4.18 6.94
CA MET A 116 -4.55 4.76 5.59
C MET A 116 -5.81 5.49 5.16
N PHE A 117 -6.97 4.88 5.40
CA PHE A 117 -8.26 5.47 5.00
C PHE A 117 -8.61 6.68 5.87
N GLU A 118 -8.31 6.65 7.17
CA GLU A 118 -8.46 7.83 8.04
C GLU A 118 -7.52 8.96 7.61
N SER A 119 -6.30 8.66 7.18
CA SER A 119 -5.39 9.66 6.62
C SER A 119 -5.93 10.27 5.32
N LEU A 120 -6.52 9.47 4.42
CA LEU A 120 -7.20 9.98 3.22
C LEU A 120 -8.40 10.88 3.55
N LYS A 121 -9.21 10.50 4.55
CA LYS A 121 -10.31 11.36 5.05
C LYS A 121 -9.80 12.69 5.59
N ARG A 122 -8.77 12.65 6.43
CA ARG A 122 -8.14 13.83 7.01
C ARG A 122 -7.72 14.85 5.96
N VAL A 123 -7.15 14.39 4.84
CA VAL A 123 -6.70 15.27 3.76
C VAL A 123 -7.79 15.53 2.71
N LYS A 124 -9.04 15.14 2.95
CA LYS A 124 -10.14 15.32 1.98
C LYS A 124 -9.76 14.79 0.59
N ALA A 125 -9.28 13.53 0.51
CA ALA A 125 -8.85 12.90 -0.73
C ALA A 125 -10.05 12.50 -1.62
N TRP A 126 -10.88 13.46 -1.99
CA TRP A 126 -12.02 13.32 -2.91
C TRP A 126 -12.32 14.64 -3.61
N ILE A 127 -13.14 14.57 -4.66
CA ILE A 127 -13.71 15.75 -5.32
C ILE A 127 -15.06 16.05 -4.66
N PRO A 128 -15.33 17.32 -4.25
CA PRO A 128 -16.57 17.67 -3.54
C PRO A 128 -17.85 17.46 -4.35
N ILE A 129 -17.72 17.49 -5.67
CA ILE A 129 -18.80 17.23 -6.63
C ILE A 129 -18.45 15.92 -7.33
N ASP A 130 -19.17 14.87 -7.05
CA ASP A 130 -18.86 13.48 -7.43
C ASP A 130 -19.47 13.04 -8.78
N GLY A 131 -20.11 13.93 -9.50
CA GLY A 131 -20.78 13.62 -10.76
C GLY A 131 -22.11 12.87 -10.60
N THR A 132 -22.71 12.82 -9.41
CA THR A 132 -24.03 12.25 -9.14
C THR A 132 -25.12 12.93 -9.97
N TYR A 133 -24.87 14.17 -10.37
CA TYR A 133 -25.73 14.97 -11.25
C TYR A 133 -25.07 15.16 -12.61
N ASN A 134 -25.86 15.25 -13.67
CA ASN A 134 -25.36 15.62 -14.98
C ASN A 134 -24.96 17.11 -15.00
N LEU A 135 -23.71 17.38 -14.72
CA LEU A 135 -23.12 18.72 -14.73
C LEU A 135 -22.48 19.08 -16.09
N GLY A 136 -22.74 18.32 -17.14
CA GLY A 136 -22.16 18.45 -18.45
C GLY A 136 -20.79 17.76 -18.56
N GLU A 137 -19.95 18.22 -19.50
CA GLU A 137 -18.66 17.61 -19.86
C GLU A 137 -17.58 17.69 -18.74
N GLY A 138 -17.86 18.40 -17.67
CA GLY A 138 -16.88 18.67 -16.61
C GLY A 138 -15.84 19.74 -17.01
N PRO A 139 -14.92 20.07 -16.08
CA PRO A 139 -13.90 21.08 -16.35
C PRO A 139 -12.84 20.55 -17.33
N ARG A 140 -12.47 21.37 -18.29
CA ARG A 140 -11.36 21.05 -19.22
C ARG A 140 -10.03 21.13 -18.48
N VAL A 141 -9.16 20.15 -18.73
CA VAL A 141 -7.82 20.07 -18.16
C VAL A 141 -6.80 20.10 -19.29
N ALA A 142 -5.76 20.93 -19.17
CA ALA A 142 -4.69 20.97 -20.15
C ALA A 142 -3.92 19.64 -20.21
N PRO A 143 -3.49 19.17 -21.39
CA PRO A 143 -2.77 17.90 -21.54
C PRO A 143 -1.57 17.75 -20.60
N GLU A 144 -0.78 18.81 -20.42
CA GLU A 144 0.42 18.80 -19.55
C GLU A 144 0.07 18.60 -18.08
N VAL A 145 -1.12 19.04 -17.66
CA VAL A 145 -1.64 18.78 -16.29
C VAL A 145 -2.09 17.34 -16.17
N GLN A 146 -2.79 16.81 -17.17
CA GLN A 146 -3.25 15.43 -17.21
C GLN A 146 -2.09 14.45 -17.23
N GLU A 147 -1.04 14.69 -18.01
CA GLU A 147 0.16 13.85 -18.04
C GLU A 147 0.84 13.74 -16.66
N LYS A 148 0.85 14.83 -15.89
CA LYS A 148 1.38 14.82 -14.50
C LYS A 148 0.41 14.17 -13.50
N ALA A 149 -0.90 14.29 -13.71
CA ALA A 149 -1.92 13.76 -12.83
C ALA A 149 -2.13 12.25 -13.00
N TYR A 150 -2.04 11.74 -14.23
CA TYR A 150 -2.31 10.34 -14.54
C TYR A 150 -1.43 9.34 -13.76
N PRO A 151 -0.10 9.49 -13.65
CA PRO A 151 0.71 8.61 -12.80
C PRO A 151 0.25 8.60 -11.34
N LEU A 152 -0.21 9.73 -10.80
CA LEU A 152 -0.67 9.84 -9.42
C LEU A 152 -1.99 9.09 -9.19
N SER A 153 -2.88 9.09 -10.20
CA SER A 153 -4.18 8.38 -10.14
C SER A 153 -4.05 6.85 -10.11
N ARG A 154 -2.88 6.31 -10.46
CA ARG A 154 -2.61 4.86 -10.45
C ARG A 154 -2.42 4.27 -9.06
N CYS A 155 -2.54 5.05 -7.99
CA CYS A 155 -2.40 4.56 -6.62
C CYS A 155 -3.50 3.55 -6.28
N ILE A 156 -3.09 2.33 -5.93
CA ILE A 156 -3.98 1.22 -5.55
C ILE A 156 -4.13 1.07 -4.04
N THR A 157 -3.68 2.02 -3.27
CA THR A 157 -3.77 2.05 -1.79
C THR A 157 -3.27 0.74 -1.12
N CYS A 158 -2.20 0.14 -1.67
CA CYS A 158 -1.67 -1.15 -1.20
C CYS A 158 -0.92 -1.06 0.13
N GLY A 159 -0.37 0.10 0.50
CA GLY A 159 0.40 0.28 1.74
C GLY A 159 1.90 -0.02 1.64
N ASN A 160 2.42 -0.55 0.52
CA ASN A 160 3.85 -0.88 0.40
C ASN A 160 4.78 0.30 0.71
N CYS A 161 4.42 1.51 0.31
CA CYS A 161 5.19 2.72 0.59
C CYS A 161 5.23 3.08 2.09
N LEU A 162 4.20 2.71 2.86
CA LEU A 162 4.20 2.87 4.32
C LEU A 162 5.05 1.79 4.98
N GLU A 163 4.92 0.53 4.52
CA GLU A 163 5.68 -0.60 5.06
C GLU A 163 7.19 -0.36 5.05
N VAL A 164 7.72 0.20 3.97
CA VAL A 164 9.17 0.43 3.81
C VAL A 164 9.65 1.76 4.37
N CYS A 165 8.74 2.60 4.86
CA CYS A 165 9.09 3.94 5.34
C CYS A 165 9.59 3.89 6.78
N PRO A 166 10.80 4.38 7.09
CA PRO A 166 11.32 4.40 8.48
C PRO A 166 10.52 5.36 9.38
N GLN A 167 9.86 6.36 8.80
CA GLN A 167 9.05 7.33 9.54
C GLN A 167 7.66 6.78 9.94
N VAL A 168 7.19 5.70 9.33
CA VAL A 168 5.99 4.99 9.78
C VAL A 168 6.39 4.02 10.89
N ASN A 169 6.08 4.37 12.14
CA ASN A 169 6.43 3.62 13.33
C ASN A 169 5.51 4.01 14.51
N ASP A 170 5.62 3.31 15.64
CA ASP A 170 4.78 3.49 16.82
C ASP A 170 4.97 4.85 17.53
N HIS A 171 6.02 5.60 17.18
CA HIS A 171 6.38 6.87 17.82
C HIS A 171 5.87 8.09 17.07
N ASN A 172 5.44 7.93 15.82
CA ASN A 172 4.89 9.03 15.05
C ASN A 172 3.69 8.58 14.20
N ASN A 173 2.85 9.56 13.81
CA ASN A 173 1.65 9.35 13.01
C ASN A 173 1.87 9.77 11.56
N PHE A 174 3.06 9.55 11.00
CA PHE A 174 3.38 9.95 9.64
C PHE A 174 2.44 9.30 8.62
N MET A 175 1.72 10.13 7.87
CA MET A 175 0.68 9.67 6.94
C MET A 175 1.21 8.84 5.77
N GLY A 176 2.50 8.98 5.42
CA GLY A 176 3.13 8.26 4.33
C GLY A 176 2.98 8.91 2.94
N ALA A 177 3.91 8.58 2.04
CA ALA A 177 4.06 9.22 0.75
C ALA A 177 2.83 9.14 -0.17
N ALA A 178 2.03 8.07 -0.09
CA ALA A 178 0.81 7.92 -0.88
C ALA A 178 -0.21 9.03 -0.60
N ILE A 179 -0.34 9.47 0.65
CA ILE A 179 -1.29 10.53 1.04
C ILE A 179 -0.90 11.86 0.39
N PHE A 180 0.38 12.22 0.41
CA PHE A 180 0.87 13.44 -0.23
C PHE A 180 0.69 13.40 -1.76
N SER A 181 0.86 12.22 -2.36
CA SER A 181 0.56 12.02 -3.78
C SER A 181 -0.92 12.22 -4.09
N GLN A 182 -1.83 11.75 -3.24
CA GLN A 182 -3.28 12.00 -3.40
C GLN A 182 -3.62 13.48 -3.20
N VAL A 183 -3.03 14.15 -2.22
CA VAL A 183 -3.19 15.61 -2.04
C VAL A 183 -2.75 16.36 -3.31
N ARG A 184 -1.59 16.02 -3.88
CA ARG A 184 -1.13 16.60 -5.15
C ARG A 184 -2.13 16.37 -6.27
N LEU A 185 -2.60 15.13 -6.45
CA LEU A 185 -3.56 14.76 -7.49
C LEU A 185 -4.85 15.61 -7.39
N PHE A 186 -5.46 15.66 -6.21
CA PHE A 186 -6.71 16.39 -6.01
C PHE A 186 -6.54 17.91 -6.09
N ASN A 187 -5.36 18.44 -5.73
CA ASN A 187 -5.06 19.86 -5.90
C ASN A 187 -4.83 20.26 -7.37
N MET A 188 -4.45 19.30 -8.23
CA MET A 188 -4.32 19.53 -9.67
C MET A 188 -5.66 19.50 -10.40
N HIS A 189 -6.69 18.86 -9.84
CA HIS A 189 -8.03 18.80 -10.42
C HIS A 189 -8.73 20.17 -10.26
N PRO A 190 -9.31 20.77 -11.31
CA PRO A 190 -9.92 22.12 -11.23
C PRO A 190 -10.95 22.27 -10.11
N THR A 191 -11.90 21.33 -9.99
CA THR A 191 -12.88 21.32 -8.89
C THR A 191 -12.21 20.96 -7.56
N GLY A 192 -11.29 20.01 -7.55
CA GLY A 192 -10.55 19.62 -6.37
C GLY A 192 -9.72 20.76 -5.77
N ALA A 193 -9.19 21.64 -6.60
CA ALA A 193 -8.40 22.81 -6.19
C ALA A 193 -9.14 23.76 -5.24
N MET A 194 -10.47 23.76 -5.23
CA MET A 194 -11.28 24.55 -4.30
C MET A 194 -10.97 24.25 -2.83
N HIS A 195 -10.49 23.03 -2.51
CA HIS A 195 -10.08 22.63 -1.16
C HIS A 195 -8.56 22.47 -1.00
N ALA A 196 -7.77 23.02 -1.92
CA ALA A 196 -6.31 22.88 -1.86
C ALA A 196 -5.72 23.45 -0.56
N LYS A 197 -6.20 24.60 -0.10
CA LYS A 197 -5.75 25.23 1.15
C LYS A 197 -6.00 24.33 2.37
N ASP A 198 -7.18 23.72 2.46
CA ASP A 198 -7.55 22.81 3.55
C ASP A 198 -6.67 21.57 3.54
N ARG A 199 -6.43 20.98 2.35
CA ARG A 199 -5.56 19.81 2.22
C ARG A 199 -4.13 20.11 2.64
N ILE A 200 -3.59 21.26 2.21
CA ILE A 200 -2.24 21.67 2.62
C ILE A 200 -2.18 21.89 4.13
N GLN A 201 -3.19 22.54 4.73
CA GLN A 201 -3.27 22.71 6.18
C GLN A 201 -3.30 21.35 6.90
N ALA A 202 -4.02 20.36 6.36
CA ALA A 202 -4.14 19.03 6.97
C ALA A 202 -2.84 18.21 6.92
N VAL A 203 -1.92 18.50 5.99
CA VAL A 203 -0.61 17.84 5.88
C VAL A 203 0.54 18.63 6.52
N MET A 204 0.27 19.79 7.10
CA MET A 204 1.23 20.55 7.92
C MET A 204 1.20 20.03 9.37
N GLY A 205 2.30 20.17 10.08
CA GLY A 205 2.42 19.75 11.46
C GLY A 205 2.70 18.26 11.64
N ARG A 206 2.58 17.79 12.86
CA ARG A 206 2.94 16.43 13.28
C ARG A 206 2.18 15.35 12.49
N GLY A 207 2.91 14.36 12.00
CA GLY A 207 2.41 13.32 11.12
C GLY A 207 2.31 13.75 9.65
N GLY A 208 2.59 15.01 9.36
CA GLY A 208 2.52 15.61 8.04
C GLY A 208 3.84 15.61 7.29
N ILE A 209 3.98 16.58 6.35
CA ILE A 209 5.12 16.64 5.42
C ILE A 209 6.45 16.91 6.11
N GLU A 210 6.46 17.56 7.25
CA GLU A 210 7.67 17.88 8.02
C GLU A 210 8.35 16.62 8.61
N ASP A 211 7.60 15.54 8.83
CA ASP A 211 8.12 14.28 9.34
C ASP A 211 8.79 13.42 8.25
N CYS A 212 8.77 13.86 6.99
CA CYS A 212 9.41 13.14 5.91
C CYS A 212 10.93 13.31 5.93
N ALA A 213 11.67 12.25 6.29
CA ALA A 213 13.14 12.24 6.27
C ALA A 213 13.76 11.97 4.88
N ASN A 214 12.96 11.97 3.82
CA ASN A 214 13.40 11.75 2.43
C ASN A 214 14.22 10.45 2.19
N ALA A 215 13.88 9.36 2.87
CA ALA A 215 14.56 8.07 2.73
C ALA A 215 14.36 7.40 1.34
N GLN A 216 13.37 7.83 0.57
CA GLN A 216 13.05 7.41 -0.81
C GLN A 216 12.73 5.91 -1.00
N ASN A 217 12.61 5.13 0.06
CA ASN A 217 12.22 3.72 -0.01
C ASN A 217 10.83 3.53 -0.63
N CYS A 218 9.94 4.51 -0.42
CA CYS A 218 8.57 4.50 -0.92
C CYS A 218 8.48 4.42 -2.46
N VAL A 219 9.39 5.08 -3.18
CA VAL A 219 9.46 5.02 -4.66
C VAL A 219 9.84 3.62 -5.12
N LYS A 220 10.86 3.02 -4.47
CA LYS A 220 11.36 1.68 -4.83
C LYS A 220 10.34 0.57 -4.58
N ALA A 221 9.46 0.75 -3.58
CA ALA A 221 8.45 -0.24 -3.20
C ALA A 221 7.11 -0.04 -3.91
N CYS A 222 6.93 1.04 -4.67
CA CYS A 222 5.66 1.32 -5.33
C CYS A 222 5.47 0.43 -6.56
N PRO A 223 4.47 -0.50 -6.58
CA PRO A 223 4.25 -1.38 -7.73
C PRO A 223 3.69 -0.63 -8.95
N LYS A 224 3.25 0.62 -8.76
CA LYS A 224 2.71 1.49 -9.81
C LYS A 224 3.67 2.60 -10.25
N GLU A 225 4.91 2.59 -9.74
CA GLU A 225 5.97 3.52 -10.12
C GLU A 225 5.54 5.00 -10.02
N ILE A 226 4.74 5.31 -8.99
CA ILE A 226 4.24 6.67 -8.77
C ILE A 226 5.43 7.58 -8.38
N PRO A 227 5.54 8.80 -8.95
CA PRO A 227 6.61 9.74 -8.63
C PRO A 227 6.40 10.38 -7.24
N LEU A 228 6.54 9.55 -6.18
CA LEU A 228 6.22 9.94 -4.80
C LEU A 228 7.14 11.05 -4.28
N THR A 229 8.43 11.03 -4.63
CA THR A 229 9.38 12.08 -4.22
C THR A 229 9.07 13.43 -4.82
N GLU A 230 8.61 13.48 -6.07
CA GLU A 230 8.13 14.72 -6.68
C GLU A 230 6.87 15.25 -5.98
N SER A 231 5.97 14.34 -5.60
CA SER A 231 4.76 14.72 -4.86
C SER A 231 5.10 15.29 -3.48
N LEU A 232 6.04 14.68 -2.76
CA LEU A 232 6.53 15.18 -1.47
C LEU A 232 7.17 16.57 -1.62
N ALA A 233 8.02 16.77 -2.64
CA ALA A 233 8.66 18.06 -2.90
C ALA A 233 7.63 19.16 -3.22
N GLU A 234 6.64 18.85 -4.06
CA GLU A 234 5.59 19.80 -4.44
C GLU A 234 4.70 20.18 -3.23
N ILE A 235 4.28 19.19 -2.44
CA ILE A 235 3.47 19.45 -1.24
C ILE A 235 4.26 20.23 -0.20
N ASN A 236 5.54 19.92 0.01
CA ASN A 236 6.41 20.70 0.88
C ASN A 236 6.49 22.16 0.44
N ARG A 237 6.70 22.41 -0.86
CA ARG A 237 6.70 23.76 -1.43
C ARG A 237 5.38 24.50 -1.21
N GLN A 238 4.24 23.82 -1.36
CA GLN A 238 2.91 24.42 -1.12
C GLN A 238 2.70 24.70 0.38
N ALA A 239 3.12 23.81 1.27
CA ALA A 239 3.05 24.01 2.71
C ALA A 239 3.87 25.24 3.16
N TRP A 240 5.09 25.39 2.69
CA TRP A 240 5.92 26.58 2.96
C TRP A 240 5.28 27.87 2.47
N LYS A 241 4.74 27.87 1.24
CA LYS A 241 4.01 29.05 0.72
C LYS A 241 2.82 29.42 1.61
N GLN A 242 2.03 28.42 2.03
CA GLN A 242 0.87 28.65 2.87
C GLN A 242 1.25 29.18 4.26
N ALA A 243 2.32 28.65 4.87
CA ALA A 243 2.85 29.12 6.14
C ALA A 243 3.31 30.59 6.07
N LEU A 244 4.09 30.94 5.03
CA LEU A 244 4.56 32.30 4.82
C LEU A 244 3.41 33.30 4.60
N LEU A 245 2.43 32.95 3.77
CA LEU A 245 1.26 33.80 3.53
C LEU A 245 0.42 33.97 4.80
N GLY A 246 0.26 32.92 5.61
CA GLY A 246 -0.43 32.99 6.89
C GLY A 246 0.27 33.91 7.88
N TRP A 247 1.61 33.94 7.88
CA TRP A 247 2.41 34.83 8.72
C TRP A 247 2.35 36.30 8.27
N LEU A 248 2.22 36.57 6.95
CA LEU A 248 2.14 37.95 6.41
C LEU A 248 0.77 38.60 6.56
N VAL A 249 -0.29 37.81 6.74
CA VAL A 249 -1.70 38.31 6.80
C VAL A 249 -2.26 38.25 8.22
N GLY A 250 -1.61 37.55 9.15
CA GLY A 250 -1.97 37.51 10.59
C GLY A 250 -1.18 38.47 11.38
#